data_9ae5f7571acb175d938ea28044da841a
#
_entry.id   9ae5f7571acb175d938ea28044da841a
#
_cell.length_a   1.000
_cell.length_b   1.000
_cell.length_c   1.000
_cell.angle_alpha   90.00
_cell.angle_beta   90.00
_cell.angle_gamma   90.00
#
_symmetry.space_group_name_H-M   'P 1'
#
loop_
_entity.id
_entity.type
_entity.pdbx_description
1 polymer ?
#
loop_
_entity_poly.entity_id
_entity_poly.type
_entity_poly.pdbx_seq_one_letter_code
_entity_poly.pdbx_strand_id
1 'polypeptide(L)'
;MKNVSLLILLLVCLDVSAQGVFTNQTNSAIEKVIQDYPNQFRNITGALLAEKQQTADYQSNIQIPGAVSCQVIKYNASKKELCWRAELLQTGNFDEARSLYKDIYNQIRNSIVKIEGEKPYILNGQYDAPDENKRFHAVVFSMLPSVGEMQKLKVELSLVQQVSVWKVIVVVHDQDDKEHERALAGN
;
A
#
# COMPACT_ATOMS: atom_id res chain seq x y z
N MET A 1 19.81 -28.03 41.70
CA MET A 1 18.47 -27.72 41.19
C MET A 1 18.13 -26.20 41.14
N LYS A 2 18.91 -25.30 41.76
CA LYS A 2 18.66 -23.82 41.73
C LYS A 2 19.05 -23.12 40.40
N ASN A 3 19.94 -23.72 39.61
CA ASN A 3 20.49 -23.05 38.41
C ASN A 3 19.68 -23.31 37.15
N VAL A 4 18.80 -24.31 37.14
CA VAL A 4 17.93 -24.62 35.98
C VAL A 4 16.75 -23.65 35.90
N SER A 5 16.25 -23.17 37.04
CA SER A 5 15.15 -22.20 37.12
C SER A 5 15.51 -20.81 36.58
N LEU A 6 16.80 -20.42 36.73
CA LEU A 6 17.31 -19.14 36.23
C LEU A 6 17.51 -19.13 34.71
N LEU A 7 17.82 -20.31 34.11
CA LEU A 7 18.00 -20.46 32.67
C LEU A 7 16.66 -20.38 31.90
N ILE A 8 15.58 -20.87 32.51
CA ILE A 8 14.22 -20.86 31.91
C ILE A 8 13.67 -19.41 31.90
N LEU A 9 13.99 -18.60 32.91
CA LEU A 9 13.54 -17.20 32.97
C LEU A 9 14.21 -16.30 31.92
N LEU A 10 15.43 -16.67 31.46
CA LEU A 10 16.16 -15.91 30.44
C LEU A 10 15.65 -16.17 29.01
N LEU A 11 14.95 -17.29 28.77
CA LEU A 11 14.46 -17.65 27.44
C LEU A 11 13.11 -16.97 27.07
N VAL A 12 12.39 -16.38 28.02
CA VAL A 12 11.06 -15.77 27.80
C VAL A 12 11.14 -14.31 27.32
N CYS A 13 12.31 -13.70 27.29
CA CYS A 13 12.46 -12.25 27.02
C CYS A 13 12.79 -11.91 25.56
N LEU A 14 12.71 -12.82 24.59
CA LEU A 14 13.19 -12.59 23.22
C LEU A 14 12.09 -12.28 22.18
N ASP A 15 10.82 -12.22 22.56
CA ASP A 15 9.72 -12.13 21.56
C ASP A 15 9.08 -10.73 21.39
N VAL A 16 9.70 -9.63 21.82
CA VAL A 16 9.01 -8.32 21.85
C VAL A 16 9.51 -7.29 20.81
N SER A 17 10.34 -7.67 19.85
CA SER A 17 10.96 -6.65 18.97
C SER A 17 10.49 -6.62 17.51
N ALA A 18 9.60 -7.52 17.06
CA ALA A 18 9.29 -7.65 15.63
C ALA A 18 8.21 -6.67 15.11
N GLN A 19 7.29 -6.22 15.95
CA GLN A 19 6.13 -5.42 15.47
C GLN A 19 6.46 -3.96 15.13
N GLY A 20 7.45 -3.35 15.78
CA GLY A 20 7.81 -1.94 15.53
C GLY A 20 8.60 -1.70 14.24
N VAL A 21 9.33 -2.70 13.76
CA VAL A 21 10.19 -2.56 12.57
C VAL A 21 9.36 -2.61 11.28
N PHE A 22 8.31 -3.41 11.23
CA PHE A 22 7.44 -3.51 10.05
C PHE A 22 6.65 -2.21 9.79
N THR A 23 6.18 -1.54 10.84
CA THR A 23 5.42 -0.29 10.74
C THR A 23 6.21 0.81 10.04
N ASN A 24 7.47 1.00 10.39
CA ASN A 24 8.32 2.03 9.80
C ASN A 24 8.70 1.74 8.33
N GLN A 25 8.79 0.48 7.94
CA GLN A 25 9.20 0.10 6.58
C GLN A 25 8.09 0.31 5.55
N THR A 26 6.84 0.00 5.90
CA THR A 26 5.68 0.25 5.02
C THR A 26 5.50 1.75 4.77
N ASN A 27 5.53 2.57 5.83
CA ASN A 27 5.43 4.02 5.70
C ASN A 27 6.57 4.60 4.87
N SER A 28 7.81 4.17 5.11
CA SER A 28 8.97 4.60 4.34
C SER A 28 8.88 4.21 2.86
N ALA A 29 8.33 3.03 2.55
CA ALA A 29 8.12 2.61 1.18
C ALA A 29 7.06 3.50 0.48
N ILE A 30 5.92 3.71 1.12
CA ILE A 30 4.84 4.58 0.59
C ILE A 30 5.34 6.02 0.42
N GLU A 31 6.08 6.56 1.39
CA GLU A 31 6.68 7.90 1.27
C GLU A 31 7.59 8.02 0.05
N LYS A 32 8.48 7.05 -0.19
CA LYS A 32 9.36 7.04 -1.38
C LYS A 32 8.58 6.96 -2.68
N VAL A 33 7.50 6.18 -2.72
CA VAL A 33 6.61 6.09 -3.89
C VAL A 33 5.95 7.44 -4.15
N ILE A 34 5.43 8.11 -3.10
CA ILE A 34 4.81 9.43 -3.21
C ILE A 34 5.83 10.48 -3.67
N GLN A 35 7.07 10.43 -3.16
CA GLN A 35 8.16 11.32 -3.58
C GLN A 35 8.50 11.19 -5.07
N ASP A 36 8.28 10.02 -5.67
CA ASP A 36 8.52 9.80 -7.11
C ASP A 36 7.29 10.09 -8.00
N TYR A 37 6.14 10.43 -7.43
CA TYR A 37 4.93 10.77 -8.20
C TYR A 37 5.15 11.92 -9.19
N PRO A 38 5.84 13.04 -8.85
CA PRO A 38 6.14 14.10 -9.83
C PRO A 38 6.96 13.60 -11.02
N ASN A 39 7.75 12.55 -10.85
CA ASN A 39 8.51 11.88 -11.91
C ASN A 39 7.70 10.80 -12.65
N GLN A 40 6.40 10.66 -12.35
CA GLN A 40 5.53 9.64 -12.92
C GLN A 40 6.08 8.23 -12.67
N PHE A 41 6.55 7.95 -11.48
CA PHE A 41 7.13 6.67 -11.01
C PHE A 41 8.30 6.12 -11.85
N ARG A 42 8.98 6.97 -12.67
CA ARG A 42 10.04 6.53 -13.58
C ARG A 42 11.27 6.02 -12.85
N ASN A 43 11.64 6.66 -11.73
CA ASN A 43 12.85 6.28 -10.98
C ASN A 43 12.66 4.98 -10.19
N ILE A 44 11.41 4.60 -9.92
CA ILE A 44 11.07 3.36 -9.20
C ILE A 44 10.61 2.23 -10.12
N THR A 45 10.50 2.48 -11.43
CA THR A 45 10.13 1.47 -12.43
C THR A 45 11.33 0.60 -12.77
N GLY A 46 11.16 -0.70 -12.61
CA GLY A 46 12.18 -1.73 -12.91
C GLY A 46 11.90 -2.49 -14.20
N ALA A 47 12.18 -3.79 -14.19
CA ALA A 47 12.02 -4.67 -15.36
C ALA A 47 10.54 -4.87 -15.73
N LEU A 48 10.27 -5.02 -17.04
CA LEU A 48 8.94 -5.43 -17.53
C LEU A 48 8.63 -6.85 -17.06
N LEU A 49 7.48 -7.01 -16.41
CA LEU A 49 6.98 -8.30 -15.92
C LEU A 49 5.98 -8.93 -16.89
N ALA A 50 5.06 -8.13 -17.40
CA ALA A 50 4.01 -8.57 -18.30
C ALA A 50 3.53 -7.44 -19.20
N GLU A 51 3.20 -7.76 -20.43
CA GLU A 51 2.51 -6.86 -21.36
C GLU A 51 1.14 -7.45 -21.70
N LYS A 52 0.10 -6.69 -21.48
CA LYS A 52 -1.29 -7.04 -21.72
C LYS A 52 -1.89 -6.04 -22.72
N GLN A 53 -3.05 -6.35 -23.26
CA GLN A 53 -3.69 -5.48 -24.25
C GLN A 53 -3.90 -4.03 -23.74
N GLN A 54 -4.23 -3.87 -22.45
CA GLN A 54 -4.55 -2.57 -21.85
C GLN A 54 -3.49 -2.04 -20.91
N THR A 55 -2.57 -2.88 -20.40
CA THR A 55 -1.55 -2.50 -19.43
C THR A 55 -0.19 -3.12 -19.73
N ALA A 56 0.85 -2.44 -19.27
CA ALA A 56 2.19 -3.01 -19.12
C ALA A 56 2.58 -2.95 -17.64
N ASP A 57 2.88 -4.10 -17.05
CA ASP A 57 3.20 -4.26 -15.64
C ASP A 57 4.72 -4.35 -15.48
N TYR A 58 5.29 -3.49 -14.64
CA TYR A 58 6.72 -3.43 -14.35
C TYR A 58 6.98 -3.77 -12.90
N GLN A 59 8.11 -4.38 -12.61
CA GLN A 59 8.57 -4.53 -11.24
C GLN A 59 8.82 -3.14 -10.62
N SER A 60 8.40 -2.94 -9.38
CA SER A 60 8.80 -1.74 -8.64
C SER A 60 10.14 -1.94 -7.96
N ASN A 61 11.02 -0.93 -8.03
CA ASN A 61 12.27 -0.89 -7.26
C ASN A 61 12.01 -0.56 -5.78
N ILE A 62 10.82 -0.04 -5.45
CA ILE A 62 10.36 0.14 -4.07
C ILE A 62 9.49 -1.05 -3.69
N GLN A 63 9.90 -1.76 -2.64
CA GLN A 63 9.20 -2.93 -2.12
C GLN A 63 8.70 -2.66 -0.70
N ILE A 64 7.50 -3.15 -0.38
CA ILE A 64 7.03 -3.27 1.00
C ILE A 64 7.44 -4.66 1.50
N PRO A 65 8.21 -4.77 2.58
CA PRO A 65 8.59 -6.06 3.12
C PRO A 65 7.37 -6.92 3.47
N GLY A 66 7.39 -8.18 3.03
CA GLY A 66 6.27 -9.10 3.23
C GLY A 66 5.12 -8.96 2.24
N ALA A 67 5.14 -7.98 1.34
CA ALA A 67 4.14 -7.87 0.29
C ALA A 67 4.25 -9.03 -0.71
N VAL A 68 3.10 -9.46 -1.22
CA VAL A 68 3.00 -10.48 -2.27
C VAL A 68 3.63 -9.96 -3.57
N SER A 69 3.39 -8.68 -3.90
CA SER A 69 3.99 -8.02 -5.07
C SER A 69 3.97 -6.50 -4.92
N CYS A 70 4.96 -5.83 -5.55
CA CYS A 70 4.99 -4.39 -5.74
C CYS A 70 5.32 -4.09 -7.21
N GLN A 71 4.45 -3.35 -7.89
CA GLN A 71 4.50 -3.14 -9.33
C GLN A 71 4.22 -1.67 -9.68
N VAL A 72 4.76 -1.24 -10.82
CA VAL A 72 4.32 -0.03 -11.51
C VAL A 72 3.54 -0.48 -12.73
N ILE A 73 2.29 -0.04 -12.84
CA ILE A 73 1.37 -0.39 -13.93
C ILE A 73 1.23 0.82 -14.83
N LYS A 74 1.47 0.62 -16.13
CA LYS A 74 1.25 1.63 -17.17
C LYS A 74 0.02 1.25 -17.99
N TYR A 75 -0.93 2.18 -18.12
CA TYR A 75 -2.12 1.98 -18.96
C TYR A 75 -1.83 2.39 -20.40
N ASN A 76 -2.12 1.51 -21.36
CA ASN A 76 -1.81 1.71 -22.78
C ASN A 76 -2.74 2.72 -23.47
N ALA A 77 -3.93 2.95 -22.93
CA ALA A 77 -4.92 3.88 -23.47
C ALA A 77 -4.56 5.35 -23.22
N SER A 78 -3.72 5.64 -22.23
CA SER A 78 -3.29 6.98 -21.87
C SER A 78 -1.77 7.06 -21.73
N LYS A 79 -1.17 8.08 -22.33
CA LYS A 79 0.30 8.29 -22.25
C LYS A 79 0.80 8.71 -20.86
N LYS A 80 -0.10 9.02 -19.92
CA LYS A 80 0.23 9.59 -18.60
C LYS A 80 -0.22 8.76 -17.42
N GLU A 81 -0.96 7.69 -17.63
CA GLU A 81 -1.55 6.94 -16.54
C GLU A 81 -0.59 5.84 -16.10
N LEU A 82 0.18 6.12 -15.08
CA LEU A 82 0.93 5.15 -14.31
C LEU A 82 0.38 5.14 -12.89
N CYS A 83 0.26 3.95 -12.32
CA CYS A 83 0.02 3.78 -10.90
C CYS A 83 1.06 2.85 -10.30
N TRP A 84 1.36 3.06 -9.03
CA TRP A 84 2.10 2.09 -8.24
C TRP A 84 1.12 1.27 -7.43
N ARG A 85 1.31 -0.06 -7.41
CA ARG A 85 0.42 -1.01 -6.73
C ARG A 85 1.23 -2.00 -5.91
N ALA A 86 0.82 -2.21 -4.66
CA ALA A 86 1.31 -3.29 -3.81
C ALA A 86 0.16 -4.18 -3.37
N GLU A 87 0.27 -5.48 -3.59
CA GLU A 87 -0.57 -6.52 -3.00
C GLU A 87 0.11 -7.00 -1.71
N LEU A 88 -0.50 -6.68 -0.55
CA LEU A 88 0.13 -6.91 0.75
C LEU A 88 -0.22 -8.28 1.32
N LEU A 89 -1.42 -8.78 1.00
CA LEU A 89 -1.93 -10.05 1.52
C LEU A 89 -2.87 -10.67 0.50
N GLN A 90 -2.83 -12.00 0.42
CA GLN A 90 -3.85 -12.83 -0.21
C GLN A 90 -4.17 -13.98 0.74
N THR A 91 -5.43 -14.07 1.22
CA THR A 91 -5.85 -15.07 2.20
C THR A 91 -7.30 -15.46 2.01
N GLY A 92 -7.67 -16.71 2.41
CA GLY A 92 -9.07 -17.12 2.52
C GLY A 92 -9.77 -16.66 3.81
N ASN A 93 -9.02 -16.03 4.75
CA ASN A 93 -9.53 -15.61 6.06
C ASN A 93 -9.84 -14.12 6.08
N PHE A 94 -11.14 -13.78 6.22
CA PHE A 94 -11.59 -12.39 6.28
C PHE A 94 -11.03 -11.63 7.48
N ASP A 95 -10.98 -12.25 8.66
CA ASP A 95 -10.52 -11.58 9.88
C ASP A 95 -9.03 -11.21 9.81
N GLU A 96 -8.21 -12.07 9.21
CA GLU A 96 -6.81 -11.78 8.93
C GLU A 96 -6.67 -10.58 7.96
N ALA A 97 -7.42 -10.60 6.86
CA ALA A 97 -7.42 -9.52 5.89
C ALA A 97 -7.94 -8.20 6.48
N ARG A 98 -9.01 -8.24 7.27
CA ARG A 98 -9.57 -7.09 7.99
C ARG A 98 -8.57 -6.51 8.99
N SER A 99 -7.86 -7.35 9.73
CA SER A 99 -6.83 -6.90 10.68
C SER A 99 -5.71 -6.16 9.96
N LEU A 100 -5.15 -6.75 8.92
CA LEU A 100 -4.10 -6.08 8.13
C LEU A 100 -4.59 -4.79 7.48
N TYR A 101 -5.81 -4.77 6.91
CA TYR A 101 -6.40 -3.57 6.33
C TYR A 101 -6.47 -2.42 7.35
N LYS A 102 -6.91 -2.69 8.58
CA LYS A 102 -6.94 -1.71 9.66
C LYS A 102 -5.55 -1.24 10.06
N ASP A 103 -4.59 -2.15 10.15
CA ASP A 103 -3.21 -1.83 10.52
C ASP A 103 -2.54 -0.94 9.47
N ILE A 104 -2.71 -1.25 8.18
CA ILE A 104 -2.20 -0.43 7.07
C ILE A 104 -2.90 0.94 7.03
N TYR A 105 -4.23 1.00 7.25
CA TYR A 105 -4.93 2.27 7.39
C TYR A 105 -4.30 3.17 8.45
N ASN A 106 -4.05 2.63 9.66
CA ASN A 106 -3.45 3.37 10.76
C ASN A 106 -2.04 3.85 10.42
N GLN A 107 -1.26 3.04 9.71
CA GLN A 107 0.07 3.41 9.24
C GLN A 107 0.01 4.56 8.25
N ILE A 108 -0.81 4.45 7.20
CA ILE A 108 -0.94 5.49 6.17
C ILE A 108 -1.44 6.80 6.77
N ARG A 109 -2.49 6.75 7.60
CA ARG A 109 -3.08 7.93 8.25
C ARG A 109 -2.08 8.71 9.12
N ASN A 110 -1.13 8.02 9.73
CA ASN A 110 -0.13 8.63 10.63
C ASN A 110 1.16 9.01 9.88
N SER A 111 1.21 8.83 8.55
CA SER A 111 2.40 9.16 7.75
C SER A 111 2.52 10.66 7.52
N ILE A 112 3.76 11.15 7.64
CA ILE A 112 4.15 12.52 7.26
C ILE A 112 5.06 12.38 6.04
N VAL A 113 4.60 12.87 4.89
CA VAL A 113 5.35 12.82 3.63
C VAL A 113 6.13 14.12 3.46
N LYS A 114 7.44 13.99 3.24
CA LYS A 114 8.34 15.13 3.01
C LYS A 114 8.81 15.10 1.57
N ILE A 115 8.54 16.17 0.84
CA ILE A 115 9.03 16.41 -0.54
C ILE A 115 10.03 17.55 -0.45
N GLU A 116 11.16 17.40 -1.15
CA GLU A 116 12.22 18.41 -1.13
C GLU A 116 11.69 19.75 -1.68
N GLY A 117 11.95 20.83 -0.93
CA GLY A 117 11.48 22.17 -1.30
C GLY A 117 10.02 22.46 -0.96
N GLU A 118 9.26 21.53 -0.41
CA GLU A 118 7.85 21.70 -0.07
C GLU A 118 7.59 21.56 1.44
N LYS A 119 6.41 22.03 1.87
CA LYS A 119 5.94 21.79 3.24
C LYS A 119 5.58 20.32 3.40
N PRO A 120 5.74 19.74 4.60
CA PRO A 120 5.31 18.38 4.85
C PRO A 120 3.82 18.19 4.59
N TYR A 121 3.48 17.06 3.98
CA TYR A 121 2.11 16.62 3.74
C TYR A 121 1.70 15.57 4.74
N ILE A 122 0.38 15.51 5.03
CA ILE A 122 -0.25 14.40 5.73
C ILE A 122 -1.26 13.73 4.80
N LEU A 123 -1.46 12.44 4.98
CA LEU A 123 -2.47 11.66 4.28
C LEU A 123 -3.75 11.64 5.11
N ASN A 124 -4.86 12.12 4.51
CA ASN A 124 -6.17 12.17 5.16
C ASN A 124 -7.17 11.33 4.39
N GLY A 125 -7.75 10.34 5.06
CA GLY A 125 -8.78 9.44 4.54
C GLY A 125 -9.70 8.98 5.67
N GLN A 126 -10.97 8.77 5.37
CA GLN A 126 -11.96 8.33 6.35
C GLN A 126 -12.03 6.80 6.38
N TYR A 127 -11.82 6.22 7.56
CA TYR A 127 -11.94 4.77 7.77
C TYR A 127 -13.40 4.35 7.74
N ASP A 128 -13.67 3.28 6.99
CA ASP A 128 -14.88 2.50 7.08
C ASP A 128 -14.53 1.05 7.44
N ALA A 129 -15.20 0.52 8.46
CA ALA A 129 -14.90 -0.83 8.92
C ALA A 129 -15.39 -1.85 7.90
N PRO A 130 -14.54 -2.79 7.45
CA PRO A 130 -14.96 -3.81 6.50
C PRO A 130 -16.04 -4.73 7.04
N ASP A 131 -17.00 -5.06 6.17
CA ASP A 131 -18.08 -6.01 6.39
C ASP A 131 -17.89 -7.19 5.42
N GLU A 132 -17.86 -8.43 5.94
CA GLU A 132 -17.62 -9.65 5.18
C GLU A 132 -18.65 -9.88 4.05
N ASN A 133 -19.86 -9.34 4.20
CA ASN A 133 -20.91 -9.44 3.19
C ASN A 133 -20.69 -8.55 1.97
N LYS A 134 -19.74 -7.61 2.05
CA LYS A 134 -19.37 -6.73 0.95
C LYS A 134 -18.03 -7.16 0.37
N ARG A 135 -18.01 -7.41 -0.92
CA ARG A 135 -16.81 -7.88 -1.63
C ARG A 135 -15.72 -6.82 -1.83
N PHE A 136 -16.03 -5.55 -1.60
CA PHE A 136 -15.11 -4.44 -1.83
C PHE A 136 -15.24 -3.38 -0.74
N HIS A 137 -14.11 -2.97 -0.19
CA HIS A 137 -13.95 -1.83 0.72
C HIS A 137 -12.75 -1.03 0.29
N ALA A 138 -12.83 0.29 0.34
CA ALA A 138 -11.70 1.15 0.06
C ALA A 138 -11.71 2.40 0.94
N VAL A 139 -10.51 2.87 1.27
CA VAL A 139 -10.25 4.20 1.80
C VAL A 139 -9.34 4.92 0.84
N VAL A 140 -9.78 6.08 0.37
CA VAL A 140 -8.97 6.96 -0.47
C VAL A 140 -8.43 8.08 0.40
N PHE A 141 -7.10 8.17 0.46
CA PHE A 141 -6.38 9.24 1.14
C PHE A 141 -6.00 10.33 0.16
N SER A 142 -6.20 11.58 0.57
CA SER A 142 -5.76 12.77 -0.14
C SER A 142 -4.62 13.45 0.61
N MET A 143 -3.76 14.14 -0.12
CA MET A 143 -2.66 14.93 0.46
C MET A 143 -3.18 16.23 1.07
N LEU A 144 -2.73 16.57 2.27
CA LEU A 144 -2.99 17.84 2.91
C LEU A 144 -1.66 18.52 3.29
N PRO A 145 -1.47 19.83 2.95
CA PRO A 145 -2.39 20.69 2.22
C PRO A 145 -2.59 20.25 0.76
N SER A 146 -3.80 20.44 0.22
CA SER A 146 -4.15 20.09 -1.16
C SER A 146 -3.71 21.21 -2.11
N VAL A 147 -2.43 21.21 -2.51
CA VAL A 147 -1.82 22.27 -3.35
C VAL A 147 -0.94 21.67 -4.45
N GLY A 148 -0.79 22.39 -5.55
CA GLY A 148 0.08 22.02 -6.66
C GLY A 148 -0.32 20.69 -7.32
N GLU A 149 0.68 19.98 -7.85
CA GLU A 149 0.47 18.68 -8.51
C GLU A 149 0.06 17.59 -7.51
N MET A 150 0.49 17.73 -6.25
CA MET A 150 0.21 16.74 -5.20
C MET A 150 -1.27 16.65 -4.81
N GLN A 151 -2.12 17.65 -5.17
CA GLN A 151 -3.56 17.59 -4.95
C GLN A 151 -4.23 16.45 -5.72
N LYS A 152 -3.66 16.03 -6.86
CA LYS A 152 -4.18 14.96 -7.71
C LYS A 152 -3.79 13.57 -7.20
N LEU A 153 -2.68 13.48 -6.47
CA LEU A 153 -2.23 12.19 -5.94
C LEU A 153 -3.24 11.65 -4.94
N LYS A 154 -3.57 10.37 -5.13
CA LYS A 154 -4.37 9.57 -4.19
C LYS A 154 -3.59 8.34 -3.77
N VAL A 155 -3.75 7.98 -2.50
CA VAL A 155 -3.35 6.68 -1.98
C VAL A 155 -4.63 5.94 -1.64
N GLU A 156 -4.89 4.84 -2.33
CA GLU A 156 -6.04 3.99 -2.07
C GLU A 156 -5.59 2.74 -1.31
N LEU A 157 -6.25 2.44 -0.21
CA LEU A 157 -6.15 1.16 0.48
C LEU A 157 -7.46 0.41 0.25
N SER A 158 -7.39 -0.74 -0.37
CA SER A 158 -8.56 -1.56 -0.65
C SER A 158 -8.46 -2.97 -0.05
N LEU A 159 -9.61 -3.50 0.38
CA LEU A 159 -9.85 -4.88 0.74
C LEU A 159 -10.88 -5.44 -0.23
N VAL A 160 -10.46 -6.41 -1.05
CA VAL A 160 -11.29 -6.94 -2.13
C VAL A 160 -11.36 -8.45 -2.08
N GLN A 161 -12.57 -9.00 -2.27
CA GLN A 161 -12.78 -10.43 -2.43
C GLN A 161 -12.80 -10.78 -3.92
N GLN A 162 -11.84 -11.61 -4.33
CA GLN A 162 -11.78 -12.17 -5.68
C GLN A 162 -11.96 -13.68 -5.60
N VAL A 163 -13.05 -14.18 -6.19
CA VAL A 163 -13.45 -15.60 -6.09
C VAL A 163 -13.67 -15.98 -4.62
N SER A 164 -12.72 -16.66 -3.99
CA SER A 164 -12.78 -17.11 -2.59
C SER A 164 -11.62 -16.60 -1.73
N VAL A 165 -10.85 -15.63 -2.23
CA VAL A 165 -9.71 -15.06 -1.49
C VAL A 165 -9.89 -13.56 -1.29
N TRP A 166 -9.47 -13.09 -0.12
CA TRP A 166 -9.39 -11.69 0.24
C TRP A 166 -7.99 -11.16 -0.07
N LYS A 167 -7.93 -9.95 -0.63
CA LYS A 167 -6.69 -9.26 -0.93
C LYS A 167 -6.68 -7.89 -0.27
N VAL A 168 -5.55 -7.55 0.35
CA VAL A 168 -5.28 -6.19 0.84
C VAL A 168 -4.31 -5.53 -0.13
N ILE A 169 -4.71 -4.40 -0.70
CA ILE A 169 -4.00 -3.74 -1.78
C ILE A 169 -3.82 -2.26 -1.45
N VAL A 170 -2.63 -1.72 -1.71
CA VAL A 170 -2.36 -0.27 -1.71
C VAL A 170 -2.04 0.17 -3.12
N VAL A 171 -2.67 1.25 -3.56
CA VAL A 171 -2.40 1.87 -4.86
C VAL A 171 -2.08 3.35 -4.67
N VAL A 172 -1.07 3.84 -5.37
CA VAL A 172 -0.76 5.26 -5.50
C VAL A 172 -0.98 5.67 -6.94
N HIS A 173 -1.91 6.58 -7.18
CA HIS A 173 -2.36 6.94 -8.53
C HIS A 173 -2.75 8.41 -8.65
N ASP A 174 -2.97 8.88 -9.88
CA ASP A 174 -3.56 10.19 -10.17
C ASP A 174 -5.09 10.14 -9.99
N GLN A 175 -5.70 11.23 -9.51
CA GLN A 175 -7.15 11.34 -9.33
C GLN A 175 -7.92 11.20 -10.65
N ASP A 176 -7.31 11.62 -11.78
CA ASP A 176 -7.94 11.60 -13.09
C ASP A 176 -7.93 10.19 -13.74
N ASP A 177 -7.36 9.19 -13.05
CA ASP A 177 -7.27 7.79 -13.51
C ASP A 177 -8.62 7.07 -13.39
N LYS A 178 -9.53 7.32 -14.36
CA LYS A 178 -10.84 6.66 -14.45
C LYS A 178 -10.75 5.18 -14.83
N GLU A 179 -9.63 4.74 -15.40
CA GLU A 179 -9.44 3.34 -15.77
C GLU A 179 -9.11 2.48 -14.55
N HIS A 180 -8.46 3.06 -13.54
CA HIS A 180 -8.20 2.38 -12.29
C HIS A 180 -9.51 2.00 -11.56
N GLU A 181 -10.48 2.92 -11.47
CA GLU A 181 -11.80 2.64 -10.88
C GLU A 181 -12.53 1.50 -11.63
N ARG A 182 -12.41 1.44 -12.97
CA ARG A 182 -13.01 0.38 -13.79
C ARG A 182 -12.31 -0.97 -13.61
N ALA A 183 -10.99 -0.99 -13.45
CA ALA A 183 -10.21 -2.21 -13.23
C ALA A 183 -10.50 -2.86 -11.86
N LEU A 184 -10.83 -2.07 -10.84
CA LEU A 184 -11.26 -2.57 -9.53
C LEU A 184 -12.71 -3.07 -9.53
N ALA A 185 -13.57 -2.47 -10.34
CA ALA A 185 -15.01 -2.79 -10.43
C ALA A 185 -15.34 -3.90 -11.44
N GLY A 186 -14.44 -4.25 -12.34
CA GLY A 186 -14.72 -5.03 -13.55
C GLY A 186 -14.17 -6.45 -13.61
N ASN A 187 -13.74 -7.06 -12.46
CA ASN A 187 -13.34 -8.47 -12.42
C ASN A 187 -14.12 -9.25 -11.39
#